data_f1db4340271c8dde6c309508cccf1039
#
_entry.id   f1db4340271c8dde6c309508cccf1039
#
_cell.length_a   1.000
_cell.length_b   1.000
_cell.length_c   1.000
_cell.angle_alpha   90.00
_cell.angle_beta   90.00
_cell.angle_gamma   90.00
#
_symmetry.space_group_name_H-M   'P 1'
#
loop_
_entity.id
_entity.type
_entity.pdbx_description
1 polymer ?
#
loop_
_entity_poly.entity_id
_entity_poly.type
_entity_poly.pdbx_seq_one_letter_code
_entity_poly.pdbx_strand_id
1 'polypeptide(L)'
;HIQYFNRHFGFVLRPSRGSAKHDPYSPGLHHFSLRVDSVADVHAVANRLRALGVNATEPRLYPEYASDYVATFFEGPDGIRLEVTNYRQERRERHDHWHRGAG
;
A
#
# COMPACT_ATOMS: atom_id res chain seq x y z
N HIS A 1 -16.75 4.51 -14.44
CA HIS A 1 -15.77 4.41 -13.36
C HIS A 1 -16.29 3.51 -12.23
N ILE A 2 -15.38 3.04 -11.41
CA ILE A 2 -15.69 2.24 -10.23
C ILE A 2 -15.13 2.98 -9.02
N GLN A 3 -15.93 3.08 -7.97
CA GLN A 3 -15.51 3.71 -6.73
C GLN A 3 -15.56 2.69 -5.61
N TYR A 4 -14.43 2.57 -4.90
CA TYR A 4 -14.31 1.75 -3.69
C TYR A 4 -14.07 2.69 -2.53
N PHE A 5 -14.76 2.48 -1.42
CA PHE A 5 -14.56 3.36 -0.27
C PHE A 5 -14.85 2.61 1.04
N ASN A 6 -14.28 3.15 2.09
CA ASN A 6 -14.65 2.79 3.45
C ASN A 6 -14.89 4.09 4.22
N ARG A 7 -15.01 4.01 5.54
CA ARG A 7 -15.28 5.21 6.35
C ARG A 7 -14.11 6.19 6.44
N HIS A 8 -12.92 5.81 5.97
CA HIS A 8 -11.72 6.64 6.08
C HIS A 8 -11.30 7.28 4.77
N PHE A 9 -11.47 6.57 3.66
CA PHE A 9 -11.05 7.07 2.34
C PHE A 9 -11.76 6.32 1.23
N GLY A 10 -11.58 6.81 0.03
CA GLY A 10 -12.11 6.16 -1.16
C GLY A 10 -11.10 6.18 -2.31
N PHE A 11 -11.26 5.24 -3.22
CA PHE A 11 -10.56 5.20 -4.48
C PHE A 11 -11.54 5.33 -5.61
N VAL A 12 -11.13 5.96 -6.70
CA VAL A 12 -11.87 5.96 -7.95
C VAL A 12 -10.99 5.35 -9.02
N LEU A 13 -11.51 4.36 -9.73
CA LEU A 13 -10.85 3.76 -10.88
C LEU A 13 -11.60 4.19 -12.14
N ARG A 14 -10.87 4.70 -13.10
CA ARG A 14 -11.42 5.15 -14.39
C ARG A 14 -10.64 4.52 -15.53
N PRO A 15 -11.29 4.22 -16.66
CA PRO A 15 -10.55 3.80 -17.84
C PRO A 15 -9.54 4.86 -18.27
N SER A 16 -8.36 4.42 -18.64
CA SER A 16 -7.36 5.31 -19.21
C SER A 16 -7.82 5.82 -20.58
N ARG A 17 -7.47 7.06 -20.89
CA ARG A 17 -7.67 7.62 -22.22
C ARG A 17 -6.45 7.46 -23.12
N GLY A 18 -5.34 6.99 -22.57
CA GLY A 18 -4.11 6.76 -23.29
C GLY A 18 -3.67 5.33 -23.17
N SER A 19 -2.58 4.98 -23.87
CA SER A 19 -1.99 3.64 -23.86
C SER A 19 -0.68 3.57 -23.09
N ALA A 20 -0.15 4.69 -22.62
CA ALA A 20 1.10 4.72 -21.87
C ALA A 20 0.92 4.08 -20.51
N LYS A 21 1.91 3.33 -20.08
CA LYS A 21 1.96 2.79 -18.73
C LYS A 21 2.51 3.84 -17.76
N HIS A 22 2.13 3.71 -16.51
CA HIS A 22 2.66 4.56 -15.46
C HIS A 22 4.15 4.29 -15.26
N ASP A 23 4.93 5.37 -15.17
CA ASP A 23 6.34 5.31 -14.84
C ASP A 23 6.53 5.87 -13.43
N PRO A 24 6.89 5.03 -12.44
CA PRO A 24 7.01 5.48 -11.05
C PRO A 24 8.19 6.44 -10.83
N TYR A 25 9.10 6.57 -11.80
CA TYR A 25 10.25 7.46 -11.69
C TYR A 25 10.07 8.78 -12.45
N SER A 26 8.95 8.95 -13.14
CA SER A 26 8.55 10.24 -13.69
C SER A 26 7.97 11.12 -12.59
N PRO A 27 7.92 12.45 -12.80
CA PRO A 27 7.23 13.33 -11.84
C PRO A 27 5.80 12.84 -11.59
N GLY A 28 5.43 12.70 -10.34
CA GLY A 28 4.13 12.22 -9.92
C GLY A 28 4.23 11.11 -8.89
N LEU A 29 3.30 10.20 -8.93
CA LEU A 29 3.20 9.12 -7.96
C LEU A 29 4.31 8.09 -8.17
N HIS A 30 5.04 7.77 -7.11
CA HIS A 30 5.97 6.63 -7.11
C HIS A 30 5.21 5.34 -6.78
N HIS A 31 4.51 5.33 -5.68
CA HIS A 31 3.62 4.24 -5.26
C HIS A 31 2.68 4.76 -4.19
N PHE A 32 1.68 4.00 -3.83
CA PHE A 32 0.92 4.28 -2.63
C PHE A 32 0.81 3.03 -1.76
N SER A 33 0.70 3.28 -0.47
CA SER A 33 0.75 2.24 0.54
C SER A 33 -0.59 2.14 1.26
N LEU A 34 -1.06 0.92 1.41
CA LEU A 34 -2.25 0.61 2.19
C LEU A 34 -1.81 -0.08 3.47
N ARG A 35 -2.36 0.34 4.58
CA ARG A 35 -2.01 -0.21 5.87
C ARG A 35 -3.02 -1.26 6.32
N VAL A 36 -2.51 -2.36 6.84
CA VAL A 36 -3.26 -3.38 7.56
C VAL A 36 -2.82 -3.41 9.02
N ASP A 37 -3.55 -4.13 9.86
CA ASP A 37 -3.35 -4.04 11.31
C ASP A 37 -2.21 -4.89 11.83
N SER A 38 -1.82 -5.95 11.12
CA SER A 38 -0.83 -6.89 11.63
C SER A 38 0.03 -7.48 10.53
N VAL A 39 1.16 -8.08 10.93
CA VAL A 39 2.02 -8.86 10.04
C VAL A 39 1.24 -10.00 9.39
N ALA A 40 0.40 -10.69 10.17
CA ALA A 40 -0.42 -11.78 9.64
C ALA A 40 -1.33 -11.29 8.51
N ASP A 41 -1.86 -10.08 8.62
CA ASP A 41 -2.70 -9.48 7.58
C ASP A 41 -1.91 -9.20 6.31
N VAL A 42 -0.64 -8.78 6.42
CA VAL A 42 0.22 -8.59 5.24
C VAL A 42 0.37 -9.91 4.49
N HIS A 43 0.65 -11.00 5.20
CA HIS A 43 0.75 -12.33 4.60
C HIS A 43 -0.56 -12.78 3.97
N ALA A 44 -1.67 -12.53 4.64
CA ALA A 44 -2.99 -12.90 4.12
C ALA A 44 -3.30 -12.18 2.81
N VAL A 45 -3.00 -10.89 2.73
CA VAL A 45 -3.19 -10.11 1.52
C VAL A 45 -2.29 -10.61 0.39
N ALA A 46 -1.02 -10.87 0.66
CA ALA A 46 -0.09 -11.39 -0.35
C ALA A 46 -0.57 -12.73 -0.91
N ASN A 47 -1.02 -13.63 -0.04
CA ASN A 47 -1.55 -14.92 -0.45
C ASN A 47 -2.81 -14.77 -1.31
N ARG A 48 -3.69 -13.87 -0.93
CA ARG A 48 -4.92 -13.60 -1.69
C ARG A 48 -4.61 -13.03 -3.08
N LEU A 49 -3.68 -12.09 -3.15
CA LEU A 49 -3.26 -11.50 -4.41
C LEU A 49 -2.67 -12.56 -5.35
N ARG A 50 -1.81 -13.42 -4.84
CA ARG A 50 -1.23 -14.52 -5.64
C ARG A 50 -2.30 -15.49 -6.11
N ALA A 51 -3.26 -15.82 -5.26
CA ALA A 51 -4.38 -16.69 -5.64
C ALA A 51 -5.22 -16.09 -6.76
N LEU A 52 -5.25 -14.76 -6.87
CA LEU A 52 -5.95 -14.05 -7.94
C LEU A 52 -5.07 -13.82 -9.17
N GLY A 53 -3.85 -14.36 -9.19
CA GLY A 53 -2.93 -14.22 -10.31
C GLY A 53 -2.10 -12.94 -10.30
N VAL A 54 -2.13 -12.17 -9.22
CA VAL A 54 -1.31 -10.97 -9.07
C VAL A 54 0.08 -11.36 -8.57
N ASN A 55 1.11 -10.80 -9.18
CA ASN A 55 2.49 -11.08 -8.83
C ASN A 55 2.92 -10.22 -7.64
N ALA A 56 2.52 -10.63 -6.44
CA ALA A 56 2.90 -9.94 -5.20
C ALA A 56 4.20 -10.53 -4.65
N THR A 57 5.07 -9.66 -4.14
CA THR A 57 6.33 -10.11 -3.53
C THR A 57 6.06 -10.88 -2.24
N GLU A 58 6.96 -11.78 -1.87
CA GLU A 58 6.90 -12.43 -0.56
C GLU A 58 7.01 -11.36 0.52
N PRO A 59 6.09 -11.30 1.49
CA PRO A 59 6.22 -10.35 2.58
C PRO A 59 7.54 -10.53 3.32
N ARG A 60 8.24 -9.44 3.57
CA ARG A 60 9.48 -9.46 4.32
C ARG A 60 9.59 -8.24 5.21
N LEU A 61 10.51 -8.33 6.17
CA LEU A 61 10.83 -7.22 7.07
C LEU A 61 11.74 -6.23 6.33
N TYR A 62 11.45 -4.94 6.51
CA TYR A 62 12.23 -3.83 6.00
C TYR A 62 12.72 -2.98 7.19
N PRO A 63 13.76 -3.44 7.90
CA PRO A 63 14.22 -2.76 9.11
C PRO A 63 14.76 -1.35 8.84
N GLU A 64 15.17 -1.09 7.60
CA GLU A 64 15.62 0.25 7.18
C GLU A 64 14.50 1.29 7.24
N TYR A 65 13.23 0.87 7.25
CA TYR A 65 12.09 1.79 7.35
C TYR A 65 11.56 1.89 8.79
N ALA A 66 11.44 0.76 9.46
CA ALA A 66 11.06 0.68 10.87
C ALA A 66 11.31 -0.73 11.37
N SER A 67 11.42 -0.89 12.70
CA SER A 67 11.77 -2.17 13.31
C SER A 67 10.77 -3.28 13.05
N ASP A 68 9.52 -2.94 12.83
CA ASP A 68 8.43 -3.90 12.62
C ASP A 68 7.79 -3.81 11.23
N TYR A 69 8.45 -3.14 10.30
CA TYR A 69 7.91 -2.86 8.96
C TYR A 69 7.95 -4.12 8.10
N VAL A 70 6.81 -4.76 7.90
CA VAL A 70 6.66 -5.88 6.97
C VAL A 70 5.79 -5.43 5.81
N ALA A 71 6.16 -5.77 4.60
CA ALA A 71 5.43 -5.31 3.43
C ALA A 71 5.45 -6.32 2.29
N THR A 72 4.43 -6.26 1.46
CA THR A 72 4.37 -6.88 0.14
C THR A 72 4.12 -5.79 -0.90
N PHE A 73 4.72 -5.95 -2.07
CA PHE A 73 4.60 -5.01 -3.18
C PHE A 73 4.01 -5.71 -4.39
N PHE A 74 3.20 -4.98 -5.15
CA PHE A 74 2.62 -5.48 -6.38
C PHE A 74 2.31 -4.31 -7.31
N GLU A 75 1.99 -4.61 -8.56
CA GLU A 75 1.64 -3.60 -9.55
C GLU A 75 0.25 -3.89 -10.10
N GLY A 76 -0.48 -2.82 -10.41
CA GLY A 76 -1.68 -2.91 -11.20
C GLY A 76 -1.35 -3.15 -12.67
N PRO A 77 -2.35 -3.39 -13.53
CA PRO A 77 -2.11 -3.71 -14.94
C PRO A 77 -1.47 -2.57 -15.72
N ASP A 78 -1.57 -1.34 -15.24
CA ASP A 78 -0.98 -0.16 -15.91
C ASP A 78 0.34 0.29 -15.29
N GLY A 79 0.93 -0.53 -14.41
CA GLY A 79 2.24 -0.28 -13.85
C GLY A 79 2.24 0.58 -12.60
N ILE A 80 1.09 0.92 -12.04
CA ILE A 80 1.02 1.65 -10.77
C ILE A 80 1.43 0.71 -9.65
N ARG A 81 2.42 1.11 -8.87
CA ARG A 81 2.93 0.32 -7.75
C ARG A 81 2.09 0.53 -6.51
N LEU A 82 1.83 -0.58 -5.84
CA LEU A 82 1.11 -0.59 -4.57
C LEU A 82 1.91 -1.36 -3.53
N GLU A 83 1.69 -0.99 -2.29
CA GLU A 83 2.31 -1.62 -1.14
C GLU A 83 1.22 -1.92 -0.12
N VAL A 84 1.31 -3.08 0.54
CA VAL A 84 0.50 -3.38 1.72
C VAL A 84 1.46 -3.64 2.87
N THR A 85 1.25 -2.97 3.99
CA THR A 85 2.17 -3.01 5.12
C THR A 85 1.42 -2.83 6.43
N ASN A 86 2.03 -3.33 7.50
CA ASN A 86 1.61 -3.06 8.88
C ASN A 86 2.25 -1.78 9.46
N TYR A 87 2.92 -1.01 8.62
CA TYR A 87 3.64 0.17 9.07
C TYR A 87 2.76 1.03 9.99
N ARG A 88 3.34 1.48 11.08
CA ARG A 88 2.68 2.22 12.15
C ARG A 88 1.81 1.38 13.09
N GLN A 89 1.84 0.06 12.98
CA GLN A 89 1.20 -0.78 13.99
C GLN A 89 1.72 -0.44 15.38
N GLU A 90 3.04 -0.43 15.54
CA GLU A 90 3.70 -0.02 16.77
C GLU A 90 3.60 1.49 17.01
N ARG A 91 3.58 2.27 15.94
CA ARG A 91 3.73 3.72 16.02
C ARG A 91 2.41 4.48 16.12
N ARG A 92 1.30 3.78 16.19
CA ARG A 92 -0.02 4.44 16.26
C ARG A 92 -0.10 5.42 17.42
N GLU A 93 0.30 5.01 18.60
CA GLU A 93 0.29 5.87 19.78
C GLU A 93 1.23 7.05 19.62
N ARG A 94 2.44 6.81 19.16
CA ARG A 94 3.40 7.90 18.92
C ARG A 94 2.91 8.86 17.84
N HIS A 95 2.24 8.33 16.85
CA HIS A 95 1.66 9.14 15.79
C HIS A 95 0.60 10.07 16.36
N ASP A 96 -0.23 9.59 17.24
CA ASP A 96 -1.25 10.40 17.89
C ASP A 96 -0.63 11.53 18.71
N HIS A 97 0.45 11.24 19.44
CA HIS A 97 1.18 12.26 20.19
C HIS A 97 1.81 13.30 19.27
N TRP A 98 2.45 12.84 18.22
CA TRP A 98 3.04 13.72 17.22
C TRP A 98 2.00 14.62 16.59
N HIS A 99 0.88 14.07 16.23
CA HIS A 99 -0.21 14.79 15.59
C HIS A 99 -0.75 15.90 16.50
N ARG A 100 -0.91 15.61 17.78
CA ARG A 100 -1.31 16.61 18.77
C ARG A 100 -0.26 17.69 18.93
N GLY A 101 1.01 17.29 18.94
CA GLY A 101 2.11 18.24 19.04
C GLY A 101 2.23 19.15 17.83
N ALA A 102 1.87 18.68 16.66
CA ALA A 102 1.89 19.46 15.43
C ALA A 102 0.68 20.39 15.30
N GLY A 103 -0.41 19.99 15.93
CA GLY A 103 -1.63 20.76 15.91
C GLY A 103 -1.60 21.87 16.90
#